data_f1256ff88e6a5fc375000464cc5c0761
#
_entry.id   f1256ff88e6a5fc375000464cc5c0761
#
_cell.length_a   1.000
_cell.length_b   1.000
_cell.length_c   1.000
_cell.angle_alpha   90.00
_cell.angle_beta   90.00
_cell.angle_gamma   90.00
#
_symmetry.space_group_name_H-M   'P 1'
#
loop_
_entity.id
_entity.type
_entity.pdbx_description
1 polymer ?
#
loop_
_entity_poly.entity_id
_entity_poly.type
_entity_poly.pdbx_seq_one_letter_code
_entity_poly.pdbx_strand_id
1 'polypeptide(L)'
;MSRFTIYNNIVSPEKLAKVNPENIQLGDDWLEYLQSIDRAPKTILSYRNDLKVFWVWNEEFNKNKFFPELTKREIAKFQNHALNTWNWGSSRMRRVKSCLSSLSNYIQDILDDDPQFENYKPIVRKIENPAKVARREKTVLSDEQVDTLLETLVERKHYECACAIAIAAFSGMRHAELLQMKTEFFNDEHFMYDAMWKTDKVRAKGHGKEGLQLAKFVLYGAKPYIDLWIEERKEKGIDTEWLFATVSVNKDDKSRTWNQRKDISAWVDECTSILGVDFYLHSLRHYTCTKLHRMNLPAHVIQEFFGWNSAEMLKIYNDLTAEDEFGKYFDKDGIKEVKQGSLTDVE
;
A
#
# COMPACT_ATOMS: atom_id res chain seq x y z
N MET A 1 -14.09 -11.12 -11.97
CA MET A 1 -13.44 -10.76 -13.26
C MET A 1 -11.98 -10.45 -12.98
N SER A 2 -11.03 -11.12 -13.65
CA SER A 2 -9.62 -10.77 -13.50
C SER A 2 -9.42 -9.32 -13.96
N ARG A 3 -8.84 -8.47 -13.11
CA ARG A 3 -8.48 -7.11 -13.49
C ARG A 3 -7.40 -7.22 -14.57
N PHE A 4 -7.75 -7.02 -15.84
CA PHE A 4 -6.79 -6.81 -16.91
C PHE A 4 -5.88 -5.67 -16.48
N THR A 5 -4.63 -5.96 -16.22
CA THR A 5 -3.68 -4.90 -15.90
C THR A 5 -3.38 -4.14 -17.19
N ILE A 6 -3.18 -2.82 -17.08
CA ILE A 6 -2.78 -1.98 -18.22
C ILE A 6 -1.54 -2.56 -18.92
N TYR A 7 -0.65 -3.21 -18.17
CA TYR A 7 0.51 -3.90 -18.70
C TYR A 7 0.12 -4.94 -19.76
N ASN A 8 -0.81 -5.86 -19.46
CA ASN A 8 -1.20 -6.95 -20.37
C ASN A 8 -1.87 -6.45 -21.66
N ASN A 9 -2.46 -5.23 -21.63
CA ASN A 9 -3.05 -4.64 -22.82
C ASN A 9 -2.03 -4.01 -23.76
N ILE A 10 -0.84 -3.67 -23.27
CA ILE A 10 0.20 -2.94 -24.03
C ILE A 10 1.34 -3.87 -24.42
N VAL A 11 1.77 -4.76 -23.51
CA VAL A 11 2.97 -5.57 -23.65
C VAL A 11 2.64 -7.01 -23.98
N SER A 12 3.20 -7.50 -25.07
CA SER A 12 3.21 -8.93 -25.43
C SER A 12 4.62 -9.41 -25.78
N PRO A 13 4.90 -10.71 -25.76
CA PRO A 13 6.20 -11.25 -26.16
C PRO A 13 6.61 -10.81 -27.58
N GLU A 14 5.66 -10.79 -28.53
CA GLU A 14 5.90 -10.41 -29.91
C GLU A 14 6.28 -8.93 -30.05
N LYS A 15 5.68 -8.06 -29.25
CA LYS A 15 6.02 -6.62 -29.24
C LYS A 15 7.39 -6.39 -28.59
N LEU A 16 7.68 -7.10 -27.48
CA LEU A 16 8.99 -7.00 -26.83
C LEU A 16 10.13 -7.47 -27.73
N ALA A 17 9.90 -8.49 -28.56
CA ALA A 17 10.91 -8.99 -29.50
C ALA A 17 11.33 -7.96 -30.57
N LYS A 18 10.52 -6.90 -30.79
CA LYS A 18 10.82 -5.82 -31.75
C LYS A 18 11.54 -4.63 -31.11
N VAL A 19 11.58 -4.56 -29.79
CA VAL A 19 12.21 -3.46 -29.04
C VAL A 19 13.72 -3.45 -29.30
N ASN A 20 14.28 -2.25 -29.45
CA ASN A 20 15.73 -2.07 -29.61
C ASN A 20 16.49 -2.82 -28.50
N PRO A 21 17.38 -3.77 -28.85
CA PRO A 21 18.11 -4.58 -27.87
C PRO A 21 18.95 -3.74 -26.90
N GLU A 22 19.50 -2.61 -27.35
CA GLU A 22 20.28 -1.70 -26.50
C GLU A 22 19.43 -1.10 -25.37
N ASN A 23 18.16 -0.83 -25.61
CA ASN A 23 17.22 -0.37 -24.59
C ASN A 23 16.94 -1.45 -23.55
N ILE A 24 16.80 -2.72 -23.99
CA ILE A 24 16.60 -3.84 -23.08
C ILE A 24 17.82 -4.02 -22.20
N GLN A 25 19.04 -4.05 -22.79
CA GLN A 25 20.29 -4.18 -22.06
C GLN A 25 20.48 -3.04 -21.05
N LEU A 26 20.35 -1.79 -21.47
CA LEU A 26 20.45 -0.62 -20.60
C LEU A 26 19.45 -0.68 -19.43
N GLY A 27 18.23 -1.15 -19.70
CA GLY A 27 17.22 -1.32 -18.66
C GLY A 27 17.57 -2.42 -17.66
N ASP A 28 18.11 -3.54 -18.12
CA ASP A 28 18.50 -4.66 -17.27
C ASP A 28 19.74 -4.29 -16.42
N ASP A 29 20.77 -3.62 -16.98
CA ASP A 29 21.94 -3.12 -16.26
C ASP A 29 21.53 -2.15 -15.14
N TRP A 30 20.62 -1.22 -15.44
CA TRP A 30 20.08 -0.32 -14.43
C TRP A 30 19.29 -1.06 -13.34
N LEU A 31 18.49 -2.07 -13.67
CA LEU A 31 17.75 -2.86 -12.69
C LEU A 31 18.69 -3.67 -11.80
N GLU A 32 19.82 -4.15 -12.33
CA GLU A 32 20.87 -4.80 -11.56
C GLU A 32 21.56 -3.80 -10.61
N TYR A 33 21.88 -2.61 -11.09
CA TYR A 33 22.36 -1.53 -10.23
C TYR A 33 21.37 -1.23 -9.08
N LEU A 34 20.06 -1.19 -9.34
CA LEU A 34 19.08 -1.00 -8.29
C LEU A 34 19.07 -2.14 -7.26
N GLN A 35 19.42 -3.36 -7.67
CA GLN A 35 19.60 -4.49 -6.75
C GLN A 35 20.85 -4.30 -5.88
N SER A 36 21.96 -3.80 -6.46
CA SER A 36 23.21 -3.59 -5.72
C SER A 36 23.09 -2.52 -4.63
N ILE A 37 22.20 -1.54 -4.80
CA ILE A 37 21.86 -0.51 -3.79
C ILE A 37 20.66 -0.90 -2.91
N ASP A 38 20.32 -2.18 -2.85
CA ASP A 38 19.31 -2.77 -1.98
C ASP A 38 17.88 -2.17 -2.17
N ARG A 39 17.47 -1.87 -3.42
CA ARG A 39 16.08 -1.48 -3.69
C ARG A 39 15.13 -2.64 -3.46
N ALA A 40 13.96 -2.34 -2.89
CA ALA A 40 12.94 -3.35 -2.60
C ALA A 40 12.54 -4.14 -3.87
N PRO A 41 12.51 -5.50 -3.84
CA PRO A 41 12.24 -6.34 -5.01
C PRO A 41 10.95 -5.99 -5.74
N LYS A 42 9.91 -5.59 -5.01
CA LYS A 42 8.62 -5.16 -5.59
C LYS A 42 8.74 -3.85 -6.38
N THR A 43 9.65 -2.95 -5.98
CA THR A 43 9.93 -1.72 -6.72
C THR A 43 10.65 -2.05 -8.03
N ILE A 44 11.66 -2.92 -7.98
CA ILE A 44 12.42 -3.37 -9.16
C ILE A 44 11.48 -4.05 -10.17
N LEU A 45 10.62 -4.95 -9.71
CA LEU A 45 9.61 -5.59 -10.56
C LEU A 45 8.66 -4.57 -11.21
N SER A 46 8.22 -3.57 -10.43
CA SER A 46 7.35 -2.51 -10.94
C SER A 46 8.05 -1.67 -12.00
N TYR A 47 9.31 -1.33 -11.78
CA TYR A 47 10.12 -0.57 -12.72
C TYR A 47 10.42 -1.35 -14.00
N ARG A 48 10.72 -2.66 -13.89
CA ARG A 48 10.86 -3.54 -15.05
C ARG A 48 9.61 -3.54 -15.92
N ASN A 49 8.43 -3.62 -15.32
CA ASN A 49 7.17 -3.57 -16.04
C ASN A 49 6.90 -2.19 -16.66
N ASP A 50 7.24 -1.12 -15.95
CA ASP A 50 7.07 0.25 -16.45
C ASP A 50 8.02 0.53 -17.63
N LEU A 51 9.27 0.03 -17.60
CA LEU A 51 10.20 0.10 -18.73
C LEU A 51 9.67 -0.66 -19.95
N LYS A 52 9.21 -1.90 -19.78
CA LYS A 52 8.65 -2.68 -20.88
C LYS A 52 7.49 -1.96 -21.58
N VAL A 53 6.62 -1.32 -20.82
CA VAL A 53 5.54 -0.51 -21.38
C VAL A 53 6.08 0.69 -22.17
N PHE A 54 7.11 1.37 -21.65
CA PHE A 54 7.73 2.51 -22.33
C PHE A 54 8.49 2.05 -23.59
N TRP A 55 9.20 0.93 -23.55
CA TRP A 55 9.93 0.39 -24.69
C TRP A 55 9.00 0.01 -25.84
N VAL A 56 7.85 -0.62 -25.54
CA VAL A 56 6.83 -0.94 -26.55
C VAL A 56 6.25 0.35 -27.16
N TRP A 57 5.97 1.38 -26.37
CA TRP A 57 5.54 2.67 -26.92
C TRP A 57 6.62 3.30 -27.81
N ASN A 58 7.88 3.24 -27.40
CA ASN A 58 9.00 3.79 -28.17
C ASN A 58 9.19 3.06 -29.51
N GLU A 59 8.99 1.75 -29.52
CA GLU A 59 9.01 0.96 -30.75
C GLU A 59 7.86 1.32 -31.68
N GLU A 60 6.62 1.30 -31.17
CA GLU A 60 5.43 1.49 -32.00
C GLU A 60 5.23 2.96 -32.48
N PHE A 61 5.61 3.94 -31.67
CA PHE A 61 5.22 5.36 -31.90
C PHE A 61 6.40 6.32 -31.99
N ASN A 62 7.64 5.88 -31.74
CA ASN A 62 8.81 6.77 -31.66
C ASN A 62 10.07 6.23 -32.37
N LYS A 63 9.90 5.37 -33.39
CA LYS A 63 10.97 4.83 -34.25
C LYS A 63 12.00 3.97 -33.51
N ASN A 64 11.62 3.35 -32.38
CA ASN A 64 12.47 2.44 -31.61
C ASN A 64 13.87 3.02 -31.26
N LYS A 65 13.93 4.31 -30.96
CA LYS A 65 15.18 5.00 -30.67
C LYS A 65 15.85 4.48 -29.42
N PHE A 66 17.17 4.56 -29.37
CA PHE A 66 17.91 4.32 -28.15
C PHE A 66 17.60 5.39 -27.09
N PHE A 67 17.42 5.01 -25.83
CA PHE A 67 16.92 5.90 -24.77
C PHE A 67 17.75 7.18 -24.61
N PRO A 68 19.11 7.13 -24.60
CA PRO A 68 19.94 8.31 -24.49
C PRO A 68 19.80 9.31 -25.64
N GLU A 69 19.32 8.87 -26.80
CA GLU A 69 19.09 9.71 -27.97
C GLU A 69 17.72 10.41 -27.95
N LEU A 70 16.89 10.07 -26.98
CA LEU A 70 15.58 10.66 -26.84
C LEU A 70 15.67 12.14 -26.41
N THR A 71 14.72 12.91 -26.87
CA THR A 71 14.57 14.31 -26.48
C THR A 71 13.47 14.47 -25.42
N LYS A 72 13.54 15.56 -24.66
CA LYS A 72 12.47 15.95 -23.73
C LYS A 72 11.10 16.01 -24.40
N ARG A 73 11.07 16.43 -25.67
CA ARG A 73 9.83 16.51 -26.48
C ARG A 73 9.23 15.11 -26.70
N GLU A 74 10.05 14.09 -26.91
CA GLU A 74 9.59 12.73 -27.12
C GLU A 74 9.07 12.11 -25.82
N ILE A 75 9.72 12.38 -24.68
CA ILE A 75 9.17 11.99 -23.37
C ILE A 75 7.82 12.71 -23.08
N ALA A 76 7.70 13.98 -23.45
CA ALA A 76 6.43 14.69 -23.33
C ALA A 76 5.34 14.09 -24.25
N LYS A 77 5.69 13.62 -25.47
CA LYS A 77 4.77 12.88 -26.35
C LYS A 77 4.31 11.57 -25.71
N PHE A 78 5.23 10.82 -25.07
CA PHE A 78 4.84 9.63 -24.32
C PHE A 78 3.85 9.96 -23.21
N GLN A 79 4.12 10.99 -22.41
CA GLN A 79 3.19 11.44 -21.35
C GLN A 79 1.81 11.79 -21.92
N ASN A 80 1.77 12.54 -23.03
CA ASN A 80 0.52 12.89 -23.69
C ASN A 80 -0.22 11.64 -24.21
N HIS A 81 0.48 10.71 -24.87
CA HIS A 81 -0.10 9.45 -25.36
C HIS A 81 -0.66 8.61 -24.22
N ALA A 82 0.09 8.47 -23.12
CA ALA A 82 -0.34 7.70 -21.96
C ALA A 82 -1.60 8.27 -21.28
N LEU A 83 -1.70 9.60 -21.20
CA LEU A 83 -2.85 10.27 -20.57
C LEU A 83 -4.08 10.27 -21.48
N ASN A 84 -3.92 10.59 -22.76
CA ASN A 84 -5.05 10.87 -23.65
C ASN A 84 -5.45 9.70 -24.56
N THR A 85 -4.51 8.82 -24.94
CA THR A 85 -4.80 7.64 -25.76
C THR A 85 -5.03 6.40 -24.91
N TRP A 86 -4.14 6.13 -23.94
CA TRP A 86 -4.29 5.00 -23.03
C TRP A 86 -5.15 5.32 -21.81
N ASN A 87 -5.60 6.56 -21.67
CA ASN A 87 -6.43 7.04 -20.57
C ASN A 87 -5.86 6.69 -19.18
N TRP A 88 -4.56 6.90 -18.98
CA TRP A 88 -3.93 6.66 -17.69
C TRP A 88 -4.32 7.71 -16.64
N GLY A 89 -4.36 7.29 -15.37
CA GLY A 89 -4.43 8.23 -14.25
C GLY A 89 -3.11 8.96 -14.04
N SER A 90 -3.19 10.19 -13.54
CA SER A 90 -2.03 11.02 -13.21
C SER A 90 -1.03 10.30 -12.27
N SER A 91 -1.51 9.52 -11.30
CA SER A 91 -0.66 8.77 -10.37
C SER A 91 0.18 7.69 -11.07
N ARG A 92 -0.40 6.97 -12.05
CA ARG A 92 0.35 6.00 -12.85
C ARG A 92 1.41 6.69 -13.71
N MET A 93 1.03 7.77 -14.40
CA MET A 93 1.97 8.51 -15.24
C MET A 93 3.15 9.06 -14.43
N ARG A 94 2.88 9.62 -13.24
CA ARG A 94 3.92 10.09 -12.30
C ARG A 94 4.88 8.97 -11.88
N ARG A 95 4.36 7.77 -11.63
CA ARG A 95 5.19 6.60 -11.26
C ARG A 95 6.10 6.20 -12.41
N VAL A 96 5.56 6.03 -13.63
CA VAL A 96 6.36 5.67 -14.81
C VAL A 96 7.40 6.75 -15.10
N LYS A 97 7.03 8.02 -14.97
CA LYS A 97 7.99 9.12 -15.11
C LYS A 97 9.10 9.08 -14.06
N SER A 98 8.79 8.69 -12.81
CA SER A 98 9.82 8.48 -11.78
C SER A 98 10.78 7.33 -12.15
N CYS A 99 10.26 6.26 -12.75
CA CYS A 99 11.07 5.17 -13.29
C CYS A 99 12.04 5.68 -14.37
N LEU A 100 11.52 6.37 -15.40
CA LEU A 100 12.33 6.94 -16.49
C LEU A 100 13.32 7.99 -15.99
N SER A 101 12.96 8.80 -14.99
CA SER A 101 13.86 9.78 -14.39
C SER A 101 15.02 9.09 -13.63
N SER A 102 14.73 7.99 -12.94
CA SER A 102 15.74 7.21 -12.23
C SER A 102 16.70 6.52 -13.20
N LEU A 103 16.20 5.97 -14.31
CA LEU A 103 17.08 5.45 -15.39
C LEU A 103 17.93 6.56 -16.01
N SER A 104 17.33 7.72 -16.28
CA SER A 104 18.04 8.88 -16.85
C SER A 104 19.16 9.40 -15.93
N ASN A 105 18.93 9.38 -14.61
CA ASN A 105 19.96 9.73 -13.64
C ASN A 105 21.05 8.66 -13.56
N TYR A 106 20.71 7.37 -13.68
CA TYR A 106 21.71 6.30 -13.73
C TYR A 106 22.68 6.47 -14.90
N ILE A 107 22.17 6.83 -16.08
CA ILE A 107 23.03 7.10 -17.24
C ILE A 107 23.95 8.30 -16.97
N GLN A 108 23.41 9.37 -16.36
CA GLN A 108 24.19 10.57 -16.09
C GLN A 108 25.24 10.39 -14.98
N ASP A 109 24.88 9.65 -13.91
CA ASP A 109 25.62 9.68 -12.66
C ASP A 109 26.51 8.44 -12.47
N ILE A 110 26.25 7.35 -13.23
CA ILE A 110 26.94 6.06 -13.10
C ILE A 110 27.65 5.64 -14.40
N LEU A 111 27.13 6.04 -15.56
CA LEU A 111 27.73 5.70 -16.86
C LEU A 111 28.44 6.92 -17.48
N ASP A 112 28.80 7.92 -16.70
CA ASP A 112 29.44 9.16 -17.16
C ASP A 112 30.87 8.96 -17.64
N ASP A 113 31.55 7.88 -17.24
CA ASP A 113 32.87 7.47 -17.70
C ASP A 113 32.85 6.67 -19.01
N ASP A 114 31.69 6.24 -19.51
CA ASP A 114 31.56 5.60 -20.82
C ASP A 114 31.47 6.66 -21.93
N PRO A 115 32.37 6.62 -22.93
CA PRO A 115 32.38 7.57 -24.05
C PRO A 115 31.04 7.68 -24.79
N GLN A 116 30.20 6.61 -24.75
CA GLN A 116 28.89 6.61 -25.35
C GLN A 116 27.94 7.61 -24.67
N PHE A 117 28.14 7.87 -23.36
CA PHE A 117 27.25 8.72 -22.56
C PHE A 117 27.89 10.01 -22.07
N GLU A 118 29.16 10.30 -22.41
CA GLU A 118 29.93 11.50 -21.99
C GLU A 118 29.11 12.80 -22.09
N ASN A 119 28.32 12.95 -23.14
CA ASN A 119 27.54 14.17 -23.41
C ASN A 119 26.07 14.04 -23.05
N TYR A 120 25.67 12.96 -22.36
CA TYR A 120 24.28 12.73 -22.00
C TYR A 120 23.74 13.80 -21.04
N LYS A 121 22.53 14.28 -21.30
CA LYS A 121 21.83 15.22 -20.42
C LYS A 121 20.46 14.65 -20.03
N PRO A 122 20.08 14.67 -18.75
CA PRO A 122 18.80 14.12 -18.29
C PRO A 122 17.62 14.70 -19.05
N ILE A 123 16.90 13.81 -19.71
CA ILE A 123 15.78 14.18 -20.60
C ILE A 123 14.42 14.27 -19.89
N VAL A 124 14.32 13.71 -18.66
CA VAL A 124 13.05 13.60 -17.93
C VAL A 124 12.87 14.70 -16.89
N ARG A 125 13.97 15.20 -16.31
CA ARG A 125 14.01 16.02 -15.09
C ARG A 125 13.14 17.29 -15.13
N LYS A 126 13.07 17.97 -16.27
CA LYS A 126 12.37 19.27 -16.40
C LYS A 126 10.95 19.15 -16.95
N ILE A 127 10.46 17.94 -17.22
CA ILE A 127 9.09 17.75 -17.70
C ILE A 127 8.15 17.82 -16.50
N GLU A 128 7.12 18.65 -16.58
CA GLU A 128 6.15 18.77 -15.49
C GLU A 128 5.32 17.50 -15.34
N ASN A 129 4.94 17.22 -14.11
CA ASN A 129 4.03 16.13 -13.81
C ASN A 129 2.58 16.56 -14.11
N PRO A 130 1.71 15.65 -14.59
CA PRO A 130 0.29 15.96 -14.69
C PRO A 130 -0.27 16.30 -13.30
N ALA A 131 -1.29 17.16 -13.24
CA ALA A 131 -1.98 17.49 -12.01
C ALA A 131 -2.47 16.20 -11.30
N LYS A 132 -2.44 16.19 -9.96
CA LYS A 132 -2.99 15.05 -9.21
C LYS A 132 -4.51 15.11 -9.29
N VAL A 133 -5.11 14.17 -10.01
CA VAL A 133 -6.55 13.99 -10.05
C VAL A 133 -6.84 12.63 -9.40
N ALA A 134 -7.65 12.63 -8.35
CA ALA A 134 -8.14 11.40 -7.74
C ALA A 134 -9.11 10.72 -8.73
N ARG A 135 -8.89 9.44 -9.02
CA ARG A 135 -9.78 8.62 -9.87
C ARG A 135 -10.91 7.96 -9.09
N ARG A 136 -10.77 7.88 -7.80
CA ARG A 136 -11.77 7.34 -6.87
C ARG A 136 -12.05 8.37 -5.81
N GLU A 137 -13.29 8.49 -5.45
CA GLU A 137 -13.63 9.13 -4.19
C GLU A 137 -13.07 8.30 -3.05
N LYS A 138 -12.64 8.98 -2.02
CA LYS A 138 -12.10 8.35 -0.84
C LYS A 138 -13.26 7.77 -0.04
N THR A 139 -13.23 6.47 0.24
CA THR A 139 -14.19 5.87 1.15
C THR A 139 -13.79 6.20 2.58
N VAL A 140 -14.60 7.00 3.25
CA VAL A 140 -14.49 7.30 4.68
C VAL A 140 -15.60 6.51 5.38
N LEU A 141 -15.21 5.58 6.24
CA LEU A 141 -16.16 4.74 6.97
C LEU A 141 -16.59 5.44 8.25
N SER A 142 -17.88 5.35 8.61
CA SER A 142 -18.40 5.75 9.90
C SER A 142 -18.24 4.63 10.95
N ASP A 143 -18.42 4.97 12.23
CA ASP A 143 -18.42 3.98 13.32
C ASP A 143 -19.51 2.93 13.07
N GLU A 144 -20.73 3.35 12.72
CA GLU A 144 -21.87 2.45 12.45
C GLU A 144 -21.60 1.51 11.26
N GLN A 145 -20.87 1.98 10.25
CA GLN A 145 -20.49 1.11 9.11
C GLN A 145 -19.48 0.05 9.50
N VAL A 146 -18.52 0.39 10.36
CA VAL A 146 -17.54 -0.57 10.86
C VAL A 146 -18.20 -1.58 11.79
N ASP A 147 -19.08 -1.15 12.68
CA ASP A 147 -19.83 -2.02 13.59
C ASP A 147 -20.74 -2.97 12.81
N THR A 148 -21.55 -2.46 11.87
CA THR A 148 -22.40 -3.28 10.99
C THR A 148 -21.57 -4.32 10.22
N LEU A 149 -20.39 -3.93 9.74
CA LEU A 149 -19.51 -4.84 9.01
C LEU A 149 -19.04 -5.98 9.90
N LEU A 150 -18.56 -5.67 11.10
CA LEU A 150 -18.06 -6.65 12.05
C LEU A 150 -19.16 -7.58 12.55
N GLU A 151 -20.31 -7.04 12.93
CA GLU A 151 -21.49 -7.82 13.36
C GLU A 151 -21.95 -8.78 12.26
N THR A 152 -22.10 -8.29 11.02
CA THR A 152 -22.54 -9.12 9.89
C THR A 152 -21.54 -10.25 9.60
N LEU A 153 -20.23 -9.99 9.69
CA LEU A 153 -19.21 -11.03 9.50
C LEU A 153 -19.28 -12.11 10.60
N VAL A 154 -19.54 -11.71 11.85
CA VAL A 154 -19.72 -12.64 12.97
C VAL A 154 -20.98 -13.46 12.80
N GLU A 155 -22.13 -12.84 12.45
CA GLU A 155 -23.39 -13.54 12.17
C GLU A 155 -23.23 -14.59 11.05
N ARG A 156 -22.45 -14.29 10.03
CA ARG A 156 -22.11 -15.21 8.93
C ARG A 156 -21.09 -16.28 9.33
N LYS A 157 -20.53 -16.23 10.53
CA LYS A 157 -19.45 -17.09 11.01
C LYS A 157 -18.17 -16.99 10.15
N HIS A 158 -17.92 -15.84 9.56
CA HIS A 158 -16.68 -15.55 8.82
C HIS A 158 -15.63 -14.96 9.75
N TYR A 159 -15.28 -15.72 10.81
CA TYR A 159 -14.48 -15.22 11.93
C TYR A 159 -13.05 -14.81 11.52
N GLU A 160 -12.44 -15.48 10.54
CA GLU A 160 -11.12 -15.07 10.02
C GLU A 160 -11.18 -13.67 9.41
N CYS A 161 -12.21 -13.40 8.61
CA CYS A 161 -12.42 -12.09 8.01
C CYS A 161 -12.76 -11.05 9.08
N ALA A 162 -13.66 -11.35 10.01
CA ALA A 162 -14.02 -10.47 11.12
C ALA A 162 -12.80 -10.07 11.97
N CYS A 163 -11.95 -11.05 12.32
CA CYS A 163 -10.70 -10.82 13.03
C CYS A 163 -9.75 -9.88 12.24
N ALA A 164 -9.58 -10.13 10.94
CA ALA A 164 -8.71 -9.31 10.11
C ALA A 164 -9.21 -7.84 9.98
N ILE A 165 -10.51 -7.68 9.81
CA ILE A 165 -11.16 -6.35 9.72
C ILE A 165 -11.09 -5.64 11.08
N ALA A 166 -11.36 -6.33 12.19
CA ALA A 166 -11.25 -5.77 13.53
C ALA A 166 -9.81 -5.31 13.83
N ILE A 167 -8.82 -6.17 13.63
CA ILE A 167 -7.41 -5.76 13.82
C ILE A 167 -7.08 -4.56 12.95
N ALA A 168 -7.53 -4.52 11.69
CA ALA A 168 -7.28 -3.37 10.83
C ALA A 168 -8.00 -2.08 11.31
N ALA A 169 -9.23 -2.18 11.83
CA ALA A 169 -10.00 -1.06 12.37
C ALA A 169 -9.45 -0.54 13.69
N PHE A 170 -8.91 -1.43 14.53
CA PHE A 170 -8.38 -1.10 15.86
C PHE A 170 -6.85 -0.90 15.89
N SER A 171 -6.18 -0.92 14.74
CA SER A 171 -4.73 -0.67 14.63
C SER A 171 -4.36 0.27 13.48
N GLY A 172 -5.22 0.38 12.48
CA GLY A 172 -4.90 1.08 11.24
C GLY A 172 -3.72 0.47 10.46
N MET A 173 -3.41 -0.81 10.64
CA MET A 173 -2.31 -1.49 9.94
C MET A 173 -2.48 -1.48 8.43
N ARG A 174 -1.35 -1.47 7.70
CA ARG A 174 -1.38 -1.75 6.27
C ARG A 174 -1.61 -3.24 6.01
N HIS A 175 -2.20 -3.58 4.86
CA HIS A 175 -2.42 -4.95 4.42
C HIS A 175 -1.21 -5.88 4.66
N ALA A 176 -0.02 -5.44 4.23
CA ALA A 176 1.19 -6.25 4.36
C ALA A 176 1.69 -6.40 5.82
N GLU A 177 1.31 -5.49 6.71
CA GLU A 177 1.60 -5.55 8.14
C GLU A 177 0.60 -6.49 8.83
N LEU A 178 -0.68 -6.38 8.51
CA LEU A 178 -1.76 -7.22 9.02
C LEU A 178 -1.50 -8.72 8.76
N LEU A 179 -1.09 -9.07 7.56
CA LEU A 179 -0.84 -10.47 7.21
C LEU A 179 0.42 -11.07 7.86
N GLN A 180 1.21 -10.28 8.58
CA GLN A 180 2.34 -10.75 9.40
C GLN A 180 1.96 -10.98 10.86
N MET A 181 0.68 -10.81 11.23
CA MET A 181 0.25 -11.08 12.60
C MET A 181 0.40 -12.54 12.93
N LYS A 182 0.88 -12.81 14.15
CA LYS A 182 1.03 -14.13 14.72
C LYS A 182 0.06 -14.30 15.89
N THR A 183 -0.31 -15.53 16.19
CA THR A 183 -1.21 -15.83 17.31
C THR A 183 -0.59 -15.40 18.64
N GLU A 184 0.73 -15.57 18.80
CA GLU A 184 1.48 -15.22 20.02
C GLU A 184 1.47 -13.72 20.35
N PHE A 185 1.21 -12.83 19.39
CA PHE A 185 1.15 -11.39 19.63
C PHE A 185 -0.08 -10.95 20.44
N PHE A 186 -1.05 -11.84 20.67
CA PHE A 186 -2.30 -11.56 21.36
C PHE A 186 -2.41 -12.27 22.71
N ASN A 187 -1.28 -12.49 23.38
CA ASN A 187 -1.18 -13.02 24.73
C ASN A 187 -0.98 -11.90 25.78
N ASP A 188 -0.92 -12.28 27.05
CA ASP A 188 -0.74 -11.34 28.18
C ASP A 188 0.64 -10.67 28.20
N GLU A 189 1.68 -11.31 27.63
CA GLU A 189 3.04 -10.75 27.59
C GLU A 189 3.13 -9.53 26.66
N HIS A 190 2.29 -9.50 25.63
CA HIS A 190 2.20 -8.39 24.67
C HIS A 190 1.15 -7.35 25.05
N PHE A 191 0.29 -7.67 26.06
CA PHE A 191 -0.77 -6.78 26.50
C PHE A 191 -0.26 -5.70 27.44
N MET A 192 -0.62 -4.45 27.16
CA MET A 192 -0.10 -3.30 27.91
C MET A 192 -1.19 -2.28 28.20
N TYR A 193 -1.06 -1.65 29.35
CA TYR A 193 -1.94 -0.57 29.84
C TYR A 193 -3.41 -0.98 29.98
N ASP A 194 -3.72 -2.27 30.02
CA ASP A 194 -5.09 -2.82 29.97
C ASP A 194 -5.92 -2.30 28.79
N ALA A 195 -5.25 -1.89 27.71
CA ALA A 195 -5.85 -1.17 26.59
C ALA A 195 -5.46 -1.70 25.21
N MET A 196 -4.29 -2.33 25.05
CA MET A 196 -3.80 -2.71 23.74
C MET A 196 -2.72 -3.78 23.77
N TRP A 197 -2.53 -4.48 22.65
CA TRP A 197 -1.34 -5.31 22.41
C TRP A 197 -0.29 -4.54 21.64
N LYS A 198 0.97 -4.76 21.98
CA LYS A 198 2.14 -4.33 21.24
C LYS A 198 2.82 -5.56 20.66
N THR A 199 2.80 -5.71 19.34
CA THR A 199 3.43 -6.85 18.67
C THR A 199 4.94 -6.77 18.69
N ASP A 200 5.61 -7.87 18.39
CA ASP A 200 7.00 -7.83 17.95
C ASP A 200 7.12 -7.03 16.66
N LYS A 201 8.37 -6.75 16.28
CA LYS A 201 8.63 -5.99 15.04
C LYS A 201 8.23 -6.79 13.81
N VAL A 202 7.38 -6.19 13.00
CA VAL A 202 6.98 -6.71 11.70
C VAL A 202 7.51 -5.81 10.59
N ARG A 203 7.67 -6.36 9.40
CA ARG A 203 8.15 -5.62 8.24
C ARG A 203 7.10 -4.60 7.78
N ALA A 204 7.41 -3.34 7.94
CA ALA A 204 6.65 -2.22 7.40
C ALA A 204 7.21 -1.75 6.05
N LYS A 205 6.50 -0.82 5.38
CA LYS A 205 6.97 -0.21 4.14
C LYS A 205 8.20 0.66 4.43
N GLY A 206 9.33 0.33 3.81
CA GLY A 206 10.59 1.06 3.96
C GLY A 206 11.52 0.77 2.79
N HIS A 207 12.73 1.33 2.83
CA HIS A 207 13.80 1.02 1.88
C HIS A 207 14.42 -0.34 2.18
N GLY A 208 15.06 -0.92 1.17
CA GLY A 208 15.78 -2.17 1.29
C GLY A 208 14.92 -3.43 1.20
N LYS A 209 15.59 -4.58 1.19
CA LYS A 209 14.96 -5.90 1.13
C LYS A 209 14.19 -6.22 2.40
N GLU A 210 14.70 -5.83 3.55
CA GLU A 210 14.07 -6.08 4.84
C GLU A 210 12.99 -5.06 5.19
N GLY A 211 13.01 -3.87 4.56
CA GLY A 211 12.09 -2.79 4.88
C GLY A 211 12.33 -2.21 6.29
N LEU A 212 11.40 -1.37 6.74
CA LEU A 212 11.41 -0.84 8.09
C LEU A 212 10.79 -1.87 9.04
N GLN A 213 11.45 -2.14 10.18
CA GLN A 213 10.97 -3.07 11.20
C GLN A 213 10.30 -2.28 12.33
N LEU A 214 8.98 -2.42 12.50
CA LEU A 214 8.18 -1.68 13.48
C LEU A 214 7.28 -2.61 14.28
N ALA A 215 7.21 -2.42 15.58
CA ALA A 215 6.13 -2.96 16.39
C ALA A 215 4.80 -2.29 16.01
N LYS A 216 3.70 -2.98 16.21
CA LYS A 216 2.34 -2.49 15.95
C LYS A 216 1.51 -2.53 17.21
N PHE A 217 0.58 -1.61 17.29
CA PHE A 217 -0.37 -1.54 18.37
C PHE A 217 -1.75 -1.95 17.88
N VAL A 218 -2.45 -2.78 18.66
CA VAL A 218 -3.83 -3.21 18.39
C VAL A 218 -4.65 -2.91 19.64
N LEU A 219 -5.63 -2.04 19.53
CA LEU A 219 -6.50 -1.67 20.64
C LEU A 219 -7.38 -2.85 21.07
N TYR A 220 -7.76 -2.86 22.34
CA TYR A 220 -8.49 -3.96 22.98
C TYR A 220 -9.84 -4.27 22.33
N GLY A 221 -10.49 -3.29 21.69
CA GLY A 221 -11.74 -3.51 20.95
C GLY A 221 -11.68 -4.60 19.86
N ALA A 222 -10.49 -5.00 19.41
CA ALA A 222 -10.33 -6.14 18.50
C ALA A 222 -10.50 -7.51 19.20
N LYS A 223 -10.43 -7.57 20.54
CA LYS A 223 -10.37 -8.83 21.31
C LYS A 223 -11.49 -9.83 21.00
N PRO A 224 -12.78 -9.46 20.99
CA PRO A 224 -13.84 -10.41 20.76
C PRO A 224 -13.70 -11.16 19.43
N TYR A 225 -13.25 -10.47 18.39
CA TYR A 225 -13.07 -11.04 17.05
C TYR A 225 -11.81 -11.89 16.94
N ILE A 226 -10.77 -11.53 17.68
CA ILE A 226 -9.53 -12.34 17.78
C ILE A 226 -9.82 -13.65 18.51
N ASP A 227 -10.55 -13.61 19.62
CA ASP A 227 -10.90 -14.79 20.40
C ASP A 227 -11.75 -15.77 19.58
N LEU A 228 -12.79 -15.30 18.89
CA LEU A 228 -13.63 -16.11 17.99
C LEU A 228 -12.79 -16.81 16.92
N TRP A 229 -11.87 -16.10 16.31
CA TRP A 229 -11.01 -16.69 15.28
C TRP A 229 -10.00 -17.68 15.85
N ILE A 230 -9.39 -17.38 17.00
CA ILE A 230 -8.44 -18.30 17.67
C ILE A 230 -9.16 -19.60 18.07
N GLU A 231 -10.40 -19.53 18.51
CA GLU A 231 -11.20 -20.72 18.85
C GLU A 231 -11.50 -21.53 17.59
N GLU A 232 -11.99 -20.91 16.53
CA GLU A 232 -12.24 -21.60 15.26
C GLU A 232 -10.96 -22.22 14.67
N ARG A 233 -9.80 -21.55 14.83
CA ARG A 233 -8.50 -22.11 14.42
C ARG A 233 -8.19 -23.43 15.14
N LYS A 234 -8.47 -23.51 16.45
CA LYS A 234 -8.27 -24.74 17.24
C LYS A 234 -9.19 -25.84 16.75
N GLU A 235 -10.47 -25.53 16.53
CA GLU A 235 -11.45 -26.50 16.00
C GLU A 235 -11.05 -27.03 14.62
N LYS A 236 -10.51 -26.17 13.74
CA LYS A 236 -10.05 -26.51 12.39
C LYS A 236 -8.67 -27.17 12.35
N GLY A 237 -7.98 -27.28 13.48
CA GLY A 237 -6.62 -27.82 13.56
C GLY A 237 -5.60 -27.03 12.74
N ILE A 238 -5.71 -25.69 12.75
CA ILE A 238 -4.76 -24.81 12.04
C ILE A 238 -3.51 -24.66 12.89
N ASP A 239 -2.49 -25.43 12.55
CA ASP A 239 -1.20 -25.46 13.26
C ASP A 239 -0.16 -24.65 12.47
N THR A 240 -0.05 -23.39 12.82
CA THR A 240 0.94 -22.45 12.29
C THR A 240 1.02 -21.21 13.19
N GLU A 241 2.18 -20.56 13.22
CA GLU A 241 2.38 -19.29 13.96
C GLU A 241 1.53 -18.14 13.41
N TRP A 242 1.24 -18.16 12.09
CA TRP A 242 0.52 -17.08 11.42
C TRP A 242 -0.94 -17.04 11.87
N LEU A 243 -1.39 -15.86 12.31
CA LEU A 243 -2.80 -15.67 12.66
C LEU A 243 -3.71 -15.94 11.46
N PHE A 244 -3.32 -15.46 10.27
CA PHE A 244 -4.04 -15.67 9.01
C PHE A 244 -3.28 -16.63 8.12
N ALA A 245 -3.88 -17.77 7.84
CA ALA A 245 -3.24 -18.85 7.12
C ALA A 245 -4.08 -19.40 5.96
N THR A 246 -3.40 -19.94 4.97
CA THR A 246 -4.01 -20.71 3.87
C THR A 246 -3.42 -22.10 3.83
N VAL A 247 -4.23 -23.08 3.45
CA VAL A 247 -3.79 -24.46 3.31
C VAL A 247 -3.37 -24.75 1.87
N SER A 248 -2.20 -25.33 1.69
CA SER A 248 -1.79 -26.00 0.47
C SER A 248 -1.92 -27.51 0.65
N VAL A 249 -2.50 -28.17 -0.34
CA VAL A 249 -2.63 -29.64 -0.34
C VAL A 249 -1.72 -30.18 -1.42
N ASN A 250 -0.78 -31.05 -1.02
CA ASN A 250 0.06 -31.76 -1.96
C ASN A 250 -0.81 -32.70 -2.81
N LYS A 251 -0.62 -32.69 -4.12
CA LYS A 251 -1.43 -33.50 -5.04
C LYS A 251 -1.13 -34.99 -4.95
N ASP A 252 0.11 -35.34 -4.62
CA ASP A 252 0.60 -36.72 -4.64
C ASP A 252 0.26 -37.47 -3.34
N ASP A 253 0.60 -36.92 -2.18
CA ASP A 253 0.44 -37.57 -0.86
C ASP A 253 -0.74 -37.03 -0.04
N LYS A 254 -1.47 -36.00 -0.55
CA LYS A 254 -2.58 -35.34 0.13
C LYS A 254 -2.19 -34.67 1.44
N SER A 255 -0.92 -34.51 1.73
CA SER A 255 -0.46 -33.77 2.91
C SER A 255 -0.91 -32.30 2.84
N ARG A 256 -1.18 -31.74 4.02
CA ARG A 256 -1.60 -30.34 4.17
C ARG A 256 -0.47 -29.53 4.78
N THR A 257 -0.18 -28.38 4.16
CA THR A 257 0.80 -27.42 4.68
C THR A 257 0.11 -26.09 4.89
N TRP A 258 0.22 -25.53 6.08
CA TRP A 258 -0.27 -24.20 6.40
C TRP A 258 0.77 -23.16 6.01
N ASN A 259 0.32 -22.14 5.26
CA ASN A 259 1.16 -21.05 4.80
C ASN A 259 0.55 -19.72 5.24
N GLN A 260 1.41 -18.72 5.42
CA GLN A 260 0.94 -17.35 5.62
C GLN A 260 0.00 -16.94 4.48
N ARG A 261 -1.17 -16.37 4.84
CA ARG A 261 -2.10 -15.81 3.85
C ARG A 261 -1.45 -14.62 3.14
N LYS A 262 -1.63 -14.53 1.83
CA LYS A 262 -1.09 -13.44 1.00
C LYS A 262 -2.17 -12.64 0.27
N ASP A 263 -3.34 -13.24 0.07
CA ASP A 263 -4.46 -12.66 -0.65
C ASP A 263 -5.67 -12.45 0.27
N ILE A 264 -6.25 -11.27 0.18
CA ILE A 264 -7.45 -10.84 0.91
C ILE A 264 -8.57 -10.38 -0.04
N SER A 265 -8.47 -10.68 -1.33
CA SER A 265 -9.45 -10.20 -2.32
C SER A 265 -10.86 -10.63 -1.96
N ALA A 266 -11.04 -11.88 -1.52
CA ALA A 266 -12.35 -12.39 -1.09
C ALA A 266 -12.92 -11.61 0.10
N TRP A 267 -12.09 -11.24 1.08
CA TRP A 267 -12.52 -10.42 2.22
C TRP A 267 -12.95 -9.02 1.78
N VAL A 268 -12.19 -8.41 0.86
CA VAL A 268 -12.51 -7.07 0.31
C VAL A 268 -13.82 -7.11 -0.47
N ASP A 269 -14.03 -8.13 -1.30
CA ASP A 269 -15.25 -8.31 -2.09
C ASP A 269 -16.46 -8.52 -1.16
N GLU A 270 -16.31 -9.29 -0.09
CA GLU A 270 -17.35 -9.51 0.92
C GLU A 270 -17.69 -8.22 1.68
N CYS A 271 -16.68 -7.50 2.20
CA CYS A 271 -16.88 -6.22 2.87
C CYS A 271 -17.57 -5.20 1.95
N THR A 272 -17.19 -5.15 0.68
CA THR A 272 -17.84 -4.31 -0.34
C THR A 272 -19.32 -4.68 -0.50
N SER A 273 -19.62 -5.99 -0.51
CA SER A 273 -20.99 -6.48 -0.62
C SER A 273 -21.85 -6.13 0.61
N ILE A 274 -21.27 -6.20 1.82
CA ILE A 274 -21.97 -5.87 3.06
C ILE A 274 -22.27 -4.37 3.14
N LEU A 275 -21.26 -3.54 2.86
CA LEU A 275 -21.35 -2.09 3.01
C LEU A 275 -22.04 -1.39 1.84
N GLY A 276 -22.16 -2.02 0.67
CA GLY A 276 -22.66 -1.39 -0.55
C GLY A 276 -21.80 -0.23 -1.09
N VAL A 277 -20.56 -0.07 -0.58
CA VAL A 277 -19.60 0.96 -1.02
C VAL A 277 -18.28 0.32 -1.44
N ASP A 278 -17.46 1.03 -2.22
CA ASP A 278 -16.15 0.51 -2.66
C ASP A 278 -15.18 0.40 -1.46
N PHE A 279 -15.20 -0.75 -0.81
CA PHE A 279 -14.35 -1.02 0.35
C PHE A 279 -12.94 -1.42 -0.09
N TYR A 280 -11.95 -0.96 0.65
CA TYR A 280 -10.56 -1.40 0.56
C TYR A 280 -9.91 -1.30 1.95
N LEU A 281 -9.05 -2.23 2.30
CA LEU A 281 -8.51 -2.33 3.66
C LEU A 281 -7.87 -1.02 4.17
N HIS A 282 -7.32 -0.21 3.26
CA HIS A 282 -6.71 1.07 3.62
C HIS A 282 -7.72 2.13 4.09
N SER A 283 -9.03 1.96 3.79
CA SER A 283 -10.10 2.81 4.34
C SER A 283 -10.21 2.69 5.87
N LEU A 284 -9.95 1.49 6.42
CA LEU A 284 -9.89 1.30 7.87
C LEU A 284 -8.74 2.07 8.53
N ARG A 285 -7.61 2.25 7.83
CA ARG A 285 -6.52 3.10 8.34
C ARG A 285 -6.92 4.58 8.39
N HIS A 286 -7.70 5.05 7.42
CA HIS A 286 -8.31 6.39 7.46
C HIS A 286 -9.29 6.49 8.63
N TYR A 287 -10.19 5.52 8.75
CA TYR A 287 -11.13 5.41 9.86
C TYR A 287 -10.42 5.50 11.21
N THR A 288 -9.43 4.64 11.48
CA THR A 288 -8.70 4.62 12.75
C THR A 288 -8.03 5.97 13.04
N CYS A 289 -7.33 6.53 12.04
CA CYS A 289 -6.66 7.83 12.22
C CYS A 289 -7.66 8.95 12.55
N THR A 290 -8.77 9.01 11.82
CA THR A 290 -9.84 10.00 12.05
C THR A 290 -10.50 9.78 13.41
N LYS A 291 -10.74 8.53 13.83
CA LYS A 291 -11.28 8.20 15.15
C LYS A 291 -10.36 8.70 16.27
N LEU A 292 -9.06 8.41 16.22
CA LEU A 292 -8.08 8.87 17.21
C LEU A 292 -7.99 10.41 17.27
N HIS A 293 -8.06 11.09 16.12
CA HIS A 293 -8.14 12.54 16.08
C HIS A 293 -9.43 13.07 16.68
N ARG A 294 -10.58 12.43 16.39
CA ARG A 294 -11.88 12.81 16.95
C ARG A 294 -11.90 12.72 18.48
N MET A 295 -11.13 11.79 19.03
CA MET A 295 -10.92 11.61 20.47
C MET A 295 -9.88 12.56 21.07
N ASN A 296 -9.39 13.51 20.30
CA ASN A 296 -8.41 14.52 20.70
C ASN A 296 -7.07 13.96 21.22
N LEU A 297 -6.63 12.79 20.70
CA LEU A 297 -5.30 12.31 21.00
C LEU A 297 -4.24 13.26 20.44
N PRO A 298 -3.15 13.52 21.18
CA PRO A 298 -2.05 14.35 20.69
C PRO A 298 -1.44 13.80 19.40
N ALA A 299 -1.13 14.69 18.46
CA ALA A 299 -0.60 14.31 17.13
C ALA A 299 0.64 13.40 17.19
N HIS A 300 1.54 13.61 18.17
CA HIS A 300 2.73 12.78 18.33
C HIS A 300 2.40 11.35 18.80
N VAL A 301 1.34 11.18 19.61
CA VAL A 301 0.85 9.86 20.05
C VAL A 301 0.28 9.10 18.85
N ILE A 302 -0.52 9.77 18.01
CA ILE A 302 -1.07 9.17 16.78
C ILE A 302 0.07 8.80 15.82
N GLN A 303 1.09 9.65 15.67
CA GLN A 303 2.27 9.35 14.85
C GLN A 303 2.98 8.08 15.31
N GLU A 304 3.23 7.96 16.61
CA GLU A 304 3.87 6.78 17.20
C GLU A 304 3.02 5.52 17.02
N PHE A 305 1.70 5.62 17.27
CA PHE A 305 0.75 4.52 17.08
C PHE A 305 0.80 3.93 15.67
N PHE A 306 0.90 4.78 14.65
CA PHE A 306 1.00 4.36 13.25
C PHE A 306 2.42 4.04 12.79
N GLY A 307 3.44 4.41 13.55
CA GLY A 307 4.85 4.35 13.17
C GLY A 307 5.17 5.30 12.00
N TRP A 308 4.73 6.56 12.08
CA TRP A 308 4.99 7.58 11.06
C TRP A 308 6.17 8.48 11.42
N ASN A 309 7.07 8.67 10.47
CA ASN A 309 8.23 9.54 10.64
C ASN A 309 7.93 11.03 10.35
N SER A 310 6.75 11.34 9.81
CA SER A 310 6.36 12.70 9.41
C SER A 310 4.93 13.04 9.82
N ALA A 311 4.75 14.24 10.37
CA ALA A 311 3.43 14.82 10.69
C ALA A 311 2.56 15.05 9.44
N GLU A 312 3.14 15.13 8.24
CA GLU A 312 2.38 15.26 7.00
C GLU A 312 1.44 14.08 6.76
N MET A 313 1.78 12.91 7.31
CA MET A 313 0.91 11.73 7.20
C MET A 313 -0.42 11.93 7.91
N LEU A 314 -0.47 12.68 9.00
CA LEU A 314 -1.71 13.03 9.70
C LEU A 314 -2.67 13.76 8.76
N LYS A 315 -2.18 14.73 8.00
CA LYS A 315 -3.01 15.49 7.02
C LYS A 315 -3.60 14.62 5.92
N ILE A 316 -2.95 13.49 5.61
CA ILE A 316 -3.42 12.56 4.56
C ILE A 316 -4.53 11.65 5.10
N TYR A 317 -4.42 11.24 6.36
CA TYR A 317 -5.29 10.22 6.96
C TYR A 317 -6.35 10.78 7.90
N ASN A 318 -6.23 12.02 8.36
CA ASN A 318 -7.30 12.70 9.08
C ASN A 318 -8.35 13.21 8.08
N ASP A 319 -9.57 12.73 8.21
CA ASP A 319 -10.70 13.06 7.33
C ASP A 319 -11.66 14.08 7.98
N LEU A 320 -11.30 14.61 9.15
CA LEU A 320 -12.04 15.72 9.78
C LEU A 320 -11.87 16.99 8.96
N THR A 321 -12.96 17.72 8.78
CA THR A 321 -12.94 19.05 8.17
C THR A 321 -12.52 20.10 9.22
N ALA A 322 -12.09 21.28 8.76
CA ALA A 322 -11.84 22.39 9.67
C ALA A 322 -13.09 22.78 10.47
N GLU A 323 -14.28 22.61 9.89
CA GLU A 323 -15.56 22.88 10.54
C GLU A 323 -15.84 21.89 11.66
N ASP A 324 -15.55 20.61 11.46
CA ASP A 324 -15.65 19.57 12.50
C ASP A 324 -14.74 19.89 13.69
N GLU A 325 -13.57 20.46 13.42
CA GLU A 325 -12.60 20.82 14.47
C GLU A 325 -12.98 22.12 15.16
N PHE A 326 -13.41 23.14 14.42
CA PHE A 326 -13.79 24.43 15.02
C PHE A 326 -14.92 24.29 16.02
N GLY A 327 -15.94 23.49 15.74
CA GLY A 327 -17.05 23.25 16.66
C GLY A 327 -16.62 22.61 18.00
N LYS A 328 -15.44 21.98 18.07
CA LYS A 328 -14.88 21.43 19.32
C LYS A 328 -14.23 22.50 20.19
N TYR A 329 -13.57 23.48 19.57
CA TYR A 329 -12.73 24.46 20.26
C TYR A 329 -13.39 25.81 20.46
N PHE A 330 -14.49 26.08 19.74
CA PHE A 330 -15.15 27.38 19.80
C PHE A 330 -16.66 27.24 20.06
N ASP A 331 -17.23 28.18 20.82
CA ASP A 331 -18.66 28.42 20.96
C ASP A 331 -18.94 29.91 21.08
N LYS A 332 -20.20 30.25 21.42
CA LYS A 332 -20.64 31.63 21.58
C LYS A 332 -19.91 32.39 22.72
N ASP A 333 -19.32 31.66 23.66
CA ASP A 333 -18.62 32.21 24.84
C ASP A 333 -17.10 32.27 24.62
N GLY A 334 -16.59 31.80 23.44
CA GLY A 334 -15.18 31.86 23.03
C GLY A 334 -14.51 30.51 22.88
N ILE A 335 -13.34 30.31 23.48
CA ILE A 335 -12.57 29.09 23.40
C ILE A 335 -12.97 28.12 24.52
N LYS A 336 -13.38 26.90 24.12
CA LYS A 336 -13.73 25.83 25.06
C LYS A 336 -12.49 25.16 25.64
N GLU A 337 -12.56 24.74 26.90
CA GLU A 337 -11.65 23.74 27.44
C GLU A 337 -11.97 22.35 26.82
N VAL A 338 -11.03 21.81 26.07
CA VAL A 338 -11.17 20.47 25.45
C VAL A 338 -10.32 19.47 26.22
N LYS A 339 -10.94 18.47 26.83
CA LYS A 339 -10.22 17.38 27.47
C LYS A 339 -9.48 16.58 26.38
N GLN A 340 -8.21 16.29 26.61
CA GLN A 340 -7.47 15.35 25.78
C GLN A 340 -8.01 13.94 26.03
N GLY A 341 -8.30 13.21 24.93
CA GLY A 341 -8.69 11.82 25.01
C GLY A 341 -7.52 10.90 25.39
N SER A 342 -7.84 9.76 25.94
CA SER A 342 -6.91 8.67 26.22
C SER A 342 -7.16 7.48 25.29
N LEU A 343 -6.14 6.64 25.06
CA LEU A 343 -6.32 5.40 24.32
C LEU A 343 -7.27 4.41 25.02
N THR A 344 -7.49 4.58 26.32
CA THR A 344 -8.47 3.79 27.10
C THR A 344 -9.92 4.21 26.84
N ASP A 345 -10.15 5.35 26.21
CA ASP A 345 -11.49 5.85 25.86
C ASP A 345 -11.95 5.32 24.50
N VAL A 346 -11.16 4.47 23.85
CA VAL A 346 -11.47 3.84 22.57
C VAL A 346 -12.09 2.47 22.83
N GLU A 347 -13.40 2.45 23.12
CA GLU A 347 -14.22 1.24 23.15
C GLU A 347 -14.64 0.79 21.76
#